data_fa6cb3d160bb2032831bcc39a10d003b
#
_entry.id   fa6cb3d160bb2032831bcc39a10d003b
#
_cell.length_a   1.000
_cell.length_b   1.000
_cell.length_c   1.000
_cell.angle_alpha   90.00
_cell.angle_beta   90.00
_cell.angle_gamma   90.00
#
_symmetry.space_group_name_H-M   'P 1'
#
loop_
_entity.id
_entity.type
_entity.pdbx_description
1 polymer ?
#
loop_
_entity_poly.entity_id
_entity_poly.type
_entity_poly.pdbx_seq_one_letter_code
_entity_poly.pdbx_strand_id
1 'polypeptide(L)'
;MSAEQATADPDVSGGAFAPLREPVFRRIWTASLLSNFGQLFLGVGAAWEMTRLSNSPTMVALVQTAMMVPLMFVTLPAGAIADMFDRRRIAMSGLAFSAVAAAVLAIIAFLGLTTPWLLLLFCTLIGAGVALYSPSWQASIPEQVSRANLPAAIALGTISYNVARSFGPALGGVIVLAAGAKAVFGLTAVLYLPLLFAFVLWKRRHMPSRLPPERIDRAIIGGGRYALHSPGIRTALTRILAFGFCTATAAGLAPLVAKDMLQGDAAVFGILLGAQGVGAVLGALFVSNITSRISTETAIRLFAIGTGAALVVIGFSHNIVLTCIAFFVIGGCNILTVAILNVTVQLSAPRWVAARALSLYSSAITAGIGIGAWAWGEFAGEFGVAAAFIASGIAVAATVLLGVVLPLRNEDADTATVDIGYEPEVAMALTLRSGPIVVEVEYDVDPERARDFYDTMMRLQRVRKRIGGFDWSLARDIENPALWTERYHCPTWGDYLRMRDRYTNADFQTQADADSFNRRRGRRVRRRLERPFGSVRWKAESPDPRQETLGYMGP
;
A
#
# COMPACT_ATOMS: atom_id res chain seq x y z
N MET A 1 46.68 -19.95 14.18
CA MET A 1 46.57 -20.03 12.73
C MET A 1 45.44 -19.10 12.29
N SER A 2 45.80 -18.20 11.45
CA SER A 2 45.25 -16.87 11.16
C SER A 2 43.78 -16.89 10.70
N ALA A 3 42.94 -16.19 11.41
CA ALA A 3 41.63 -15.75 10.92
C ALA A 3 41.85 -14.59 9.93
N GLU A 4 41.64 -14.82 8.67
CA GLU A 4 41.64 -13.84 7.60
C GLU A 4 40.42 -12.94 7.79
N GLN A 5 40.63 -11.80 8.45
CA GLN A 5 39.70 -10.69 8.49
C GLN A 5 39.51 -10.19 7.06
N ALA A 6 38.39 -10.54 6.44
CA ALA A 6 37.91 -9.86 5.26
C ALA A 6 37.63 -8.40 5.65
N THR A 7 38.57 -7.54 5.32
CA THR A 7 38.46 -6.08 5.37
C THR A 7 37.25 -5.68 4.51
N ALA A 8 36.14 -5.34 5.12
CA ALA A 8 35.07 -4.61 4.50
C ALA A 8 35.65 -3.25 4.11
N ASP A 9 35.72 -3.00 2.83
CA ASP A 9 36.10 -1.73 2.24
C ASP A 9 35.07 -0.66 2.62
N PRO A 10 35.39 0.35 3.47
CA PRO A 10 34.39 1.27 3.99
C PRO A 10 34.10 2.47 3.10
N ASP A 11 34.51 2.47 1.86
CA ASP A 11 34.46 3.69 1.04
C ASP A 11 33.90 3.45 -0.36
N VAL A 12 32.59 3.18 -0.47
CA VAL A 12 31.79 3.63 -1.63
C VAL A 12 30.40 4.02 -1.12
N SER A 13 30.30 5.15 -0.43
CA SER A 13 29.04 5.90 -0.36
C SER A 13 28.75 6.38 -1.78
N GLY A 14 28.13 5.53 -2.58
CA GLY A 14 27.68 5.85 -3.92
C GLY A 14 26.72 7.02 -3.83
N GLY A 15 26.99 8.15 -4.51
CA GLY A 15 26.11 9.30 -4.55
C GLY A 15 24.68 8.91 -5.01
N ALA A 16 23.72 9.81 -4.86
CA ALA A 16 22.30 9.58 -5.18
C ALA A 16 22.04 8.93 -6.56
N PHE A 17 22.98 9.08 -7.51
CA PHE A 17 22.91 8.52 -8.87
C PHE A 17 23.76 7.26 -9.08
N ALA A 18 24.41 6.74 -8.03
CA ALA A 18 25.26 5.54 -8.14
C ALA A 18 24.53 4.31 -8.73
N PRO A 19 23.23 4.04 -8.44
CA PRO A 19 22.52 2.93 -9.05
C PRO A 19 22.45 2.99 -10.58
N LEU A 20 22.50 4.18 -11.19
CA LEU A 20 22.49 4.33 -12.65
C LEU A 20 23.80 3.87 -13.32
N ARG A 21 24.86 3.61 -12.56
CA ARG A 21 26.07 2.97 -13.07
C ARG A 21 25.87 1.49 -13.34
N GLU A 22 24.88 0.85 -12.69
CA GLU A 22 24.54 -0.56 -12.91
C GLU A 22 23.70 -0.69 -14.19
N PRO A 23 24.17 -1.41 -15.23
CA PRO A 23 23.55 -1.39 -16.55
C PRO A 23 22.12 -1.91 -16.57
N VAL A 24 21.81 -2.90 -15.72
CA VAL A 24 20.47 -3.48 -15.61
C VAL A 24 19.50 -2.46 -15.03
N PHE A 25 19.85 -1.86 -13.91
CA PHE A 25 19.02 -0.86 -13.24
C PHE A 25 18.81 0.36 -14.15
N ARG A 26 19.86 0.87 -14.77
CA ARG A 26 19.77 2.03 -15.68
C ARG A 26 18.80 1.80 -16.81
N ARG A 27 18.86 0.63 -17.50
CA ARG A 27 17.93 0.29 -18.60
C ARG A 27 16.48 0.21 -18.11
N ILE A 28 16.23 -0.46 -17.01
CA ILE A 28 14.88 -0.63 -16.46
C ILE A 28 14.36 0.72 -15.94
N TRP A 29 15.18 1.50 -15.27
CA TRP A 29 14.80 2.81 -14.73
C TRP A 29 14.45 3.82 -15.83
N THR A 30 15.28 3.96 -16.87
CA THR A 30 15.00 4.86 -18.00
C THR A 30 13.74 4.43 -18.77
N ALA A 31 13.57 3.13 -18.97
CA ALA A 31 12.37 2.57 -19.61
C ALA A 31 11.12 2.74 -18.73
N SER A 32 11.24 2.64 -17.39
CA SER A 32 10.12 2.89 -16.48
C SER A 32 9.68 4.36 -16.47
N LEU A 33 10.62 5.28 -16.63
CA LEU A 33 10.30 6.71 -16.78
C LEU A 33 9.40 6.94 -18.01
N LEU A 34 9.75 6.35 -19.14
CA LEU A 34 8.93 6.43 -20.36
C LEU A 34 7.54 5.79 -20.15
N SER A 35 7.49 4.63 -19.52
CA SER A 35 6.23 3.95 -19.19
C SER A 35 5.34 4.79 -18.26
N ASN A 36 5.93 5.46 -17.26
CA ASN A 36 5.21 6.37 -16.37
C ASN A 36 4.61 7.57 -17.14
N PHE A 37 5.35 8.15 -18.08
CA PHE A 37 4.82 9.18 -18.97
C PHE A 37 3.64 8.65 -19.79
N GLY A 38 3.78 7.47 -20.39
CA GLY A 38 2.71 6.84 -21.16
C GLY A 38 1.42 6.65 -20.35
N GLN A 39 1.54 6.19 -19.11
CA GLN A 39 0.40 6.02 -18.22
C GLN A 39 -0.32 7.36 -17.92
N LEU A 40 0.44 8.42 -17.68
CA LEU A 40 -0.13 9.74 -17.37
C LEU A 40 -0.70 10.42 -18.61
N PHE A 41 -0.09 10.22 -19.76
CA PHE A 41 -0.66 10.64 -21.04
C PHE A 41 -2.03 9.99 -21.29
N LEU A 42 -2.12 8.66 -21.07
CA LEU A 42 -3.39 7.94 -21.18
C LEU A 42 -4.48 8.57 -20.30
N GLY A 43 -4.16 8.89 -19.05
CA GLY A 43 -5.12 9.53 -18.13
C GLY A 43 -5.67 10.85 -18.68
N VAL A 44 -4.79 11.70 -19.22
CA VAL A 44 -5.18 12.98 -19.82
C VAL A 44 -6.00 12.76 -21.10
N GLY A 45 -5.51 11.89 -21.99
CA GLY A 45 -6.18 11.61 -23.26
C GLY A 45 -7.57 11.00 -23.06
N ALA A 46 -7.68 10.02 -22.14
CA ALA A 46 -8.96 9.37 -21.86
C ALA A 46 -9.97 10.32 -21.20
N ALA A 47 -9.52 11.12 -20.23
CA ALA A 47 -10.39 12.07 -19.55
C ALA A 47 -10.89 13.17 -20.51
N TRP A 48 -10.01 13.68 -21.37
CA TRP A 48 -10.39 14.66 -22.38
C TRP A 48 -11.31 14.07 -23.47
N GLU A 49 -10.98 12.88 -23.99
CA GLU A 49 -11.82 12.23 -24.99
C GLU A 49 -13.23 11.94 -24.47
N MET A 50 -13.36 11.59 -23.19
CA MET A 50 -14.67 11.37 -22.55
C MET A 50 -15.51 12.66 -22.57
N THR A 51 -14.92 13.85 -22.41
CA THR A 51 -15.68 15.13 -22.54
C THR A 51 -16.19 15.41 -23.95
N ARG A 52 -15.62 14.74 -24.97
CA ARG A 52 -16.09 14.80 -26.36
C ARG A 52 -17.17 13.76 -26.64
N LEU A 53 -17.08 12.58 -26.00
CA LEU A 53 -17.99 11.47 -26.21
C LEU A 53 -19.27 11.58 -25.38
N SER A 54 -19.24 12.30 -24.26
CA SER A 54 -20.35 12.43 -23.33
C SER A 54 -20.40 13.81 -22.69
N ASN A 55 -21.61 14.34 -22.52
CA ASN A 55 -21.87 15.57 -21.78
C ASN A 55 -22.16 15.29 -20.29
N SER A 56 -22.13 14.01 -19.86
CA SER A 56 -22.38 13.64 -18.47
C SER A 56 -21.10 13.80 -17.63
N PRO A 57 -21.13 14.61 -16.54
CA PRO A 57 -20.03 14.73 -15.60
C PRO A 57 -19.66 13.39 -14.98
N THR A 58 -20.66 12.52 -14.73
CA THR A 58 -20.45 11.17 -14.23
C THR A 58 -19.55 10.35 -15.15
N MET A 59 -19.83 10.36 -16.47
CA MET A 59 -19.02 9.62 -17.44
C MET A 59 -17.57 10.10 -17.47
N VAL A 60 -17.34 11.41 -17.36
CA VAL A 60 -15.99 11.98 -17.31
C VAL A 60 -15.27 11.54 -16.03
N ALA A 61 -15.93 11.60 -14.88
CA ALA A 61 -15.38 11.18 -13.61
C ALA A 61 -15.12 9.66 -13.55
N LEU A 62 -15.97 8.84 -14.21
CA LEU A 62 -15.81 7.39 -14.31
C LEU A 62 -14.50 6.96 -14.99
N VAL A 63 -13.86 7.80 -15.81
CA VAL A 63 -12.54 7.50 -16.37
C VAL A 63 -11.53 7.30 -15.23
N GLN A 64 -11.53 8.19 -14.25
CA GLN A 64 -10.65 8.07 -13.08
C GLN A 64 -11.01 6.83 -12.26
N THR A 65 -12.28 6.58 -12.02
CA THR A 65 -12.78 5.37 -11.34
C THR A 65 -12.32 4.11 -12.07
N ALA A 66 -12.49 4.03 -13.38
CA ALA A 66 -12.10 2.89 -14.20
C ALA A 66 -10.60 2.57 -14.12
N MET A 67 -9.75 3.59 -14.01
CA MET A 67 -8.31 3.40 -13.81
C MET A 67 -7.96 2.96 -12.39
N MET A 68 -8.72 3.41 -11.37
CA MET A 68 -8.40 3.15 -9.95
C MET A 68 -8.97 1.84 -9.42
N VAL A 69 -10.15 1.41 -9.90
CA VAL A 69 -10.82 0.18 -9.44
C VAL A 69 -9.92 -1.06 -9.55
N PRO A 70 -9.21 -1.33 -10.66
CA PRO A 70 -8.30 -2.46 -10.72
C PRO A 70 -7.15 -2.36 -9.71
N LEU A 71 -6.60 -1.15 -9.50
CA LEU A 71 -5.54 -0.95 -8.51
C LEU A 71 -6.02 -1.28 -7.10
N MET A 72 -7.27 -0.94 -6.77
CA MET A 72 -7.88 -1.25 -5.48
C MET A 72 -7.93 -2.76 -5.21
N PHE A 73 -8.39 -3.55 -6.18
CA PHE A 73 -8.63 -4.98 -5.99
C PHE A 73 -7.44 -5.88 -6.36
N VAL A 74 -6.66 -5.49 -7.38
CA VAL A 74 -5.58 -6.33 -7.94
C VAL A 74 -4.26 -6.14 -7.21
N THR A 75 -3.98 -4.95 -6.66
CA THR A 75 -2.67 -4.66 -6.03
C THR A 75 -2.35 -5.59 -4.85
N LEU A 76 -3.33 -5.91 -4.01
CA LEU A 76 -3.15 -6.83 -2.87
C LEU A 76 -2.81 -8.26 -3.32
N PRO A 77 -3.61 -8.94 -4.18
CA PRO A 77 -3.25 -10.25 -4.69
C PRO A 77 -1.99 -10.22 -5.58
N ALA A 78 -1.76 -9.15 -6.34
CA ALA A 78 -0.57 -9.01 -7.19
C ALA A 78 0.73 -9.01 -6.38
N GLY A 79 0.76 -8.37 -5.21
CA GLY A 79 1.89 -8.45 -4.29
C GLY A 79 2.19 -9.88 -3.84
N ALA A 80 1.16 -10.62 -3.44
CA ALA A 80 1.30 -12.02 -3.02
C ALA A 80 1.70 -12.94 -4.20
N ILE A 81 1.17 -12.70 -5.40
CA ILE A 81 1.57 -13.41 -6.62
C ILE A 81 3.04 -13.12 -6.96
N ALA A 82 3.50 -11.88 -6.80
CA ALA A 82 4.89 -11.49 -7.03
C ALA A 82 5.88 -12.17 -6.05
N ASP A 83 5.42 -12.57 -4.87
CA ASP A 83 6.22 -13.32 -3.91
C ASP A 83 6.29 -14.82 -4.20
N MET A 84 5.27 -15.38 -4.86
CA MET A 84 5.17 -16.82 -5.17
C MET A 84 5.72 -17.20 -6.54
N PHE A 85 5.61 -16.30 -7.52
CA PHE A 85 5.99 -16.56 -8.90
C PHE A 85 7.19 -15.72 -9.34
N ASP A 86 7.68 -15.97 -10.52
CA ASP A 86 8.77 -15.18 -11.10
C ASP A 86 8.31 -13.73 -11.35
N ARG A 87 8.83 -12.79 -10.53
CA ARG A 87 8.54 -11.36 -10.57
C ARG A 87 8.71 -10.76 -11.97
N ARG A 88 9.75 -11.20 -12.71
CA ARG A 88 9.99 -10.78 -14.08
C ARG A 88 8.85 -11.19 -15.00
N ARG A 89 8.40 -12.46 -14.93
CA ARG A 89 7.31 -12.96 -15.79
C ARG A 89 5.99 -12.23 -15.49
N ILE A 90 5.69 -12.00 -14.23
CA ILE A 90 4.47 -11.27 -13.83
C ILE A 90 4.53 -9.81 -14.28
N ALA A 91 5.66 -9.13 -14.07
CA ALA A 91 5.84 -7.77 -14.56
C ALA A 91 5.68 -7.68 -16.08
N MET A 92 6.27 -8.63 -16.82
CA MET A 92 6.14 -8.69 -18.28
C MET A 92 4.69 -8.96 -18.72
N SER A 93 3.98 -9.89 -18.08
CA SER A 93 2.59 -10.20 -18.46
C SER A 93 1.65 -9.02 -18.22
N GLY A 94 1.74 -8.35 -17.06
CA GLY A 94 0.95 -7.17 -16.76
C GLY A 94 1.23 -6.01 -17.71
N LEU A 95 2.52 -5.76 -18.01
CA LEU A 95 2.92 -4.69 -18.92
C LEU A 95 2.53 -4.98 -20.37
N ALA A 96 2.72 -6.23 -20.84
CA ALA A 96 2.28 -6.64 -22.18
C ALA A 96 0.77 -6.53 -22.33
N PHE A 97 0.01 -6.93 -21.33
CA PHE A 97 -1.44 -6.77 -21.30
C PHE A 97 -1.86 -5.30 -21.41
N SER A 98 -1.23 -4.40 -20.63
CA SER A 98 -1.49 -2.97 -20.72
C SER A 98 -1.12 -2.38 -22.10
N ALA A 99 0.03 -2.79 -22.65
CA ALA A 99 0.49 -2.31 -23.97
C ALA A 99 -0.47 -2.74 -25.08
N VAL A 100 -0.91 -4.01 -25.07
CA VAL A 100 -1.88 -4.54 -26.04
C VAL A 100 -3.23 -3.82 -25.91
N ALA A 101 -3.73 -3.65 -24.68
CA ALA A 101 -4.98 -2.93 -24.43
C ALA A 101 -4.90 -1.47 -24.91
N ALA A 102 -3.79 -0.78 -24.67
CA ALA A 102 -3.57 0.58 -25.16
C ALA A 102 -3.48 0.64 -26.71
N ALA A 103 -2.82 -0.35 -27.34
CA ALA A 103 -2.73 -0.44 -28.79
C ALA A 103 -4.11 -0.69 -29.43
N VAL A 104 -4.90 -1.59 -28.87
CA VAL A 104 -6.27 -1.86 -29.36
C VAL A 104 -7.14 -0.63 -29.18
N LEU A 105 -7.08 0.06 -28.04
CA LEU A 105 -7.79 1.33 -27.83
C LEU A 105 -7.39 2.37 -28.88
N ALA A 106 -6.08 2.49 -29.17
CA ALA A 106 -5.60 3.39 -30.19
C ALA A 106 -6.20 3.07 -31.60
N ILE A 107 -6.21 1.78 -31.97
CA ILE A 107 -6.79 1.33 -33.25
C ILE A 107 -8.28 1.68 -33.30
N ILE A 108 -9.05 1.39 -32.27
CA ILE A 108 -10.48 1.71 -32.16
C ILE A 108 -10.69 3.23 -32.29
N ALA A 109 -9.84 4.04 -31.66
CA ALA A 109 -9.91 5.49 -31.73
C ALA A 109 -9.52 6.03 -33.11
N PHE A 110 -8.54 5.44 -33.79
CA PHE A 110 -8.20 5.81 -35.17
C PHE A 110 -9.31 5.47 -36.17
N LEU A 111 -10.04 4.38 -35.94
CA LEU A 111 -11.18 3.97 -36.73
C LEU A 111 -12.46 4.80 -36.45
N GLY A 112 -12.45 5.67 -35.45
CA GLY A 112 -13.61 6.46 -35.04
C GLY A 112 -14.71 5.65 -34.35
N LEU A 113 -14.40 4.45 -33.83
CA LEU A 113 -15.34 3.53 -33.18
C LEU A 113 -15.37 3.67 -31.65
N THR A 114 -14.72 4.69 -31.09
CA THR A 114 -14.67 4.91 -29.66
C THR A 114 -16.04 5.30 -29.12
N THR A 115 -16.54 4.52 -28.15
CA THR A 115 -17.73 4.83 -27.36
C THR A 115 -17.34 5.07 -25.89
N PRO A 116 -18.18 5.77 -25.09
CA PRO A 116 -17.88 5.99 -23.67
C PRO A 116 -17.58 4.70 -22.90
N TRP A 117 -18.38 3.66 -23.11
CA TRP A 117 -18.22 2.38 -22.42
C TRP A 117 -16.98 1.60 -22.87
N LEU A 118 -16.62 1.65 -24.17
CA LEU A 118 -15.38 1.06 -24.65
C LEU A 118 -14.16 1.77 -24.04
N LEU A 119 -14.19 3.09 -23.95
CA LEU A 119 -13.11 3.86 -23.33
C LEU A 119 -12.93 3.46 -21.85
N LEU A 120 -14.03 3.37 -21.08
CA LEU A 120 -13.99 2.93 -19.69
C LEU A 120 -13.47 1.49 -19.55
N LEU A 121 -13.91 0.58 -20.44
CA LEU A 121 -13.44 -0.80 -20.46
C LEU A 121 -11.91 -0.85 -20.64
N PHE A 122 -11.38 -0.16 -21.63
CA PHE A 122 -9.94 -0.17 -21.90
C PHE A 122 -9.14 0.54 -20.80
N CYS A 123 -9.66 1.61 -20.20
CA CYS A 123 -9.05 2.23 -19.01
C CYS A 123 -8.96 1.22 -17.84
N THR A 124 -10.02 0.42 -17.63
CA THR A 124 -10.04 -0.64 -16.62
C THR A 124 -9.03 -1.74 -16.95
N LEU A 125 -8.97 -2.21 -18.18
CA LEU A 125 -8.01 -3.24 -18.60
C LEU A 125 -6.56 -2.77 -18.45
N ILE A 126 -6.25 -1.55 -18.89
CA ILE A 126 -4.90 -0.98 -18.76
C ILE A 126 -4.55 -0.81 -17.29
N GLY A 127 -5.49 -0.31 -16.47
CA GLY A 127 -5.32 -0.19 -15.01
C GLY A 127 -5.06 -1.55 -14.34
N ALA A 128 -5.72 -2.62 -14.78
CA ALA A 128 -5.48 -3.98 -14.26
C ALA A 128 -4.07 -4.48 -14.58
N GLY A 129 -3.58 -4.25 -15.80
CA GLY A 129 -2.22 -4.60 -16.16
C GLY A 129 -1.18 -3.82 -15.35
N VAL A 130 -1.41 -2.51 -15.12
CA VAL A 130 -0.57 -1.66 -14.26
C VAL A 130 -0.58 -2.17 -12.81
N ALA A 131 -1.74 -2.53 -12.26
CA ALA A 131 -1.86 -3.07 -10.92
C ALA A 131 -1.10 -4.39 -10.74
N LEU A 132 -0.99 -5.19 -11.78
CA LEU A 132 -0.27 -6.46 -11.77
C LEU A 132 1.26 -6.26 -11.88
N TYR A 133 1.73 -5.34 -12.75
CA TYR A 133 3.16 -5.17 -12.97
C TYR A 133 3.84 -4.35 -11.86
N SER A 134 3.18 -3.34 -11.30
CA SER A 134 3.79 -2.36 -10.40
C SER A 134 4.41 -2.97 -9.13
N PRO A 135 3.73 -3.85 -8.36
CA PRO A 135 4.33 -4.51 -7.20
C PRO A 135 5.52 -5.41 -7.58
N SER A 136 5.40 -6.12 -8.72
CA SER A 136 6.46 -7.00 -9.20
C SER A 136 7.72 -6.23 -9.60
N TRP A 137 7.57 -5.06 -10.21
CA TRP A 137 8.67 -4.16 -10.54
C TRP A 137 9.34 -3.62 -9.28
N GLN A 138 8.58 -3.09 -8.32
CA GLN A 138 9.13 -2.57 -7.06
C GLN A 138 9.88 -3.67 -6.28
N ALA A 139 9.31 -4.87 -6.21
CA ALA A 139 9.94 -6.01 -5.56
C ALA A 139 11.21 -6.51 -6.28
N SER A 140 11.41 -6.16 -7.55
CA SER A 140 12.59 -6.55 -8.33
C SER A 140 13.80 -5.62 -8.15
N ILE A 141 13.63 -4.40 -7.60
CA ILE A 141 14.71 -3.42 -7.42
C ILE A 141 15.91 -3.99 -6.65
N PRO A 142 15.72 -4.72 -5.52
CA PRO A 142 16.86 -5.30 -4.79
C PRO A 142 17.66 -6.35 -5.57
N GLU A 143 17.09 -6.88 -6.65
CA GLU A 143 17.77 -7.87 -7.52
C GLU A 143 18.54 -7.20 -8.66
N GLN A 144 18.40 -5.89 -8.82
CA GLN A 144 18.99 -5.10 -9.91
C GLN A 144 20.21 -4.28 -9.47
N VAL A 145 20.37 -4.05 -8.17
CA VAL A 145 21.42 -3.21 -7.59
C VAL A 145 22.09 -3.89 -6.41
N SER A 146 23.32 -3.45 -6.10
CA SER A 146 24.02 -3.86 -4.89
C SER A 146 23.30 -3.37 -3.62
N ARG A 147 23.52 -4.04 -2.48
CA ARG A 147 22.88 -3.67 -1.20
C ARG A 147 23.19 -2.23 -0.78
N ALA A 148 24.39 -1.76 -1.04
CA ALA A 148 24.83 -0.38 -0.74
C ALA A 148 24.02 0.66 -1.53
N ASN A 149 23.67 0.35 -2.79
CA ASN A 149 22.95 1.24 -3.70
C ASN A 149 21.42 1.16 -3.57
N LEU A 150 20.88 0.21 -2.79
CA LEU A 150 19.43 -0.04 -2.70
C LEU A 150 18.61 1.17 -2.24
N PRO A 151 18.99 1.93 -1.20
CA PRO A 151 18.22 3.12 -0.80
C PRO A 151 18.16 4.18 -1.92
N ALA A 152 19.28 4.41 -2.62
CA ALA A 152 19.33 5.35 -3.73
C ALA A 152 18.53 4.86 -4.94
N ALA A 153 18.48 3.55 -5.21
CA ALA A 153 17.67 2.97 -6.29
C ALA A 153 16.17 3.15 -6.03
N ILE A 154 15.72 2.96 -4.79
CA ILE A 154 14.31 3.19 -4.38
C ILE A 154 13.97 4.67 -4.54
N ALA A 155 14.85 5.58 -4.10
CA ALA A 155 14.67 7.02 -4.27
C ALA A 155 14.56 7.41 -5.75
N LEU A 156 15.42 6.87 -6.61
CA LEU A 156 15.36 7.09 -8.06
C LEU A 156 14.07 6.59 -8.69
N GLY A 157 13.53 5.44 -8.23
CA GLY A 157 12.22 4.96 -8.67
C GLY A 157 11.11 5.96 -8.36
N THR A 158 11.11 6.52 -7.15
CA THR A 158 10.17 7.57 -6.73
C THR A 158 10.34 8.84 -7.56
N ILE A 159 11.58 9.26 -7.84
CA ILE A 159 11.88 10.42 -8.69
C ILE A 159 11.30 10.21 -10.10
N SER A 160 11.51 9.03 -10.71
CA SER A 160 10.97 8.70 -12.03
C SER A 160 9.46 8.91 -12.11
N TYR A 161 8.71 8.38 -11.14
CA TYR A 161 7.26 8.55 -11.10
C TYR A 161 6.83 10.00 -10.87
N ASN A 162 7.50 10.73 -9.96
CA ASN A 162 7.15 12.12 -9.67
C ASN A 162 7.47 13.08 -10.84
N VAL A 163 8.58 12.85 -11.55
CA VAL A 163 8.90 13.61 -12.78
C VAL A 163 7.80 13.40 -13.81
N ALA A 164 7.42 12.15 -14.07
CA ALA A 164 6.33 11.88 -14.99
C ALA A 164 5.02 12.53 -14.52
N ARG A 165 4.69 12.43 -13.23
CA ARG A 165 3.46 13.01 -12.66
C ARG A 165 3.40 14.53 -12.78
N SER A 166 4.53 15.22 -12.71
CA SER A 166 4.59 16.69 -12.80
C SER A 166 4.50 17.18 -14.23
N PHE A 167 5.22 16.56 -15.15
CA PHE A 167 5.31 17.03 -16.53
C PHE A 167 4.40 16.25 -17.48
N GLY A 168 4.04 15.02 -17.14
CA GLY A 168 3.22 14.14 -17.98
C GLY A 168 1.88 14.76 -18.36
N PRO A 169 1.08 15.24 -17.40
CA PRO A 169 -0.22 15.81 -17.75
C PRO A 169 -0.13 17.03 -18.66
N ALA A 170 0.82 17.94 -18.43
CA ALA A 170 1.00 19.11 -19.29
C ALA A 170 1.41 18.71 -20.72
N LEU A 171 2.40 17.80 -20.84
CA LEU A 171 2.82 17.26 -22.14
C LEU A 171 1.69 16.47 -22.81
N GLY A 172 0.96 15.66 -22.04
CA GLY A 172 -0.22 14.93 -22.53
C GLY A 172 -1.29 15.86 -23.09
N GLY A 173 -1.59 16.98 -22.41
CA GLY A 173 -2.52 17.99 -22.88
C GLY A 173 -2.09 18.65 -24.21
N VAL A 174 -0.81 18.98 -24.32
CA VAL A 174 -0.24 19.51 -25.60
C VAL A 174 -0.35 18.48 -26.73
N ILE A 175 -0.07 17.20 -26.47
CA ILE A 175 -0.19 16.13 -27.47
C ILE A 175 -1.65 15.95 -27.88
N VAL A 176 -2.59 15.97 -26.92
CA VAL A 176 -4.02 15.90 -27.20
C VAL A 176 -4.48 17.07 -28.09
N LEU A 177 -4.02 18.28 -27.78
CA LEU A 177 -4.33 19.47 -28.60
C LEU A 177 -3.78 19.34 -30.02
N ALA A 178 -2.51 18.91 -30.16
CA ALA A 178 -1.82 18.86 -31.45
C ALA A 178 -2.28 17.69 -32.35
N ALA A 179 -2.56 16.52 -31.78
CA ALA A 179 -2.76 15.29 -32.54
C ALA A 179 -4.00 14.47 -32.09
N GLY A 180 -4.74 14.98 -31.10
CA GLY A 180 -5.94 14.33 -30.55
C GLY A 180 -5.64 13.19 -29.56
N ALA A 181 -6.66 12.74 -28.85
CA ALA A 181 -6.56 11.65 -27.86
C ALA A 181 -6.10 10.32 -28.49
N LYS A 182 -6.45 10.03 -29.73
CA LYS A 182 -6.02 8.85 -30.48
C LYS A 182 -4.49 8.72 -30.56
N ALA A 183 -3.80 9.85 -30.78
CA ALA A 183 -2.33 9.85 -30.81
C ALA A 183 -1.73 9.56 -29.44
N VAL A 184 -2.35 10.04 -28.39
CA VAL A 184 -1.96 9.76 -27.00
C VAL A 184 -2.09 8.27 -26.67
N PHE A 185 -3.18 7.61 -27.09
CA PHE A 185 -3.37 6.17 -26.87
C PHE A 185 -2.31 5.34 -27.59
N GLY A 186 -2.01 5.69 -28.86
CA GLY A 186 -0.94 5.05 -29.62
C GLY A 186 0.45 5.27 -29.00
N LEU A 187 0.74 6.50 -28.57
CA LEU A 187 1.99 6.83 -27.91
C LEU A 187 2.14 6.08 -26.58
N THR A 188 1.07 5.94 -25.81
CA THR A 188 1.08 5.14 -24.56
C THR A 188 1.47 3.70 -24.83
N ALA A 189 0.89 3.05 -25.85
CA ALA A 189 1.25 1.70 -26.23
C ALA A 189 2.74 1.58 -26.59
N VAL A 190 3.28 2.53 -27.35
CA VAL A 190 4.69 2.58 -27.74
C VAL A 190 5.60 2.79 -26.52
N LEU A 191 5.23 3.66 -25.59
CA LEU A 191 6.03 3.98 -24.40
C LEU A 191 6.09 2.83 -23.37
N TYR A 192 5.19 1.85 -23.46
CA TYR A 192 5.30 0.62 -22.66
C TYR A 192 6.34 -0.37 -23.22
N LEU A 193 6.63 -0.34 -24.52
CA LEU A 193 7.52 -1.29 -25.17
C LEU A 193 8.97 -1.26 -24.63
N PRO A 194 9.60 -0.09 -24.40
CA PRO A 194 10.97 -0.06 -23.85
C PRO A 194 11.09 -0.79 -22.52
N LEU A 195 10.10 -0.64 -21.62
CA LEU A 195 10.11 -1.31 -20.34
C LEU A 195 9.90 -2.82 -20.48
N LEU A 196 8.97 -3.23 -21.34
CA LEU A 196 8.76 -4.65 -21.67
C LEU A 196 10.06 -5.27 -22.20
N PHE A 197 10.75 -4.58 -23.11
CA PHE A 197 12.00 -5.05 -23.69
C PHE A 197 13.14 -5.09 -22.66
N ALA A 198 13.20 -4.12 -21.77
CA ALA A 198 14.18 -4.11 -20.68
C ALA A 198 14.01 -5.33 -19.76
N PHE A 199 12.76 -5.73 -19.46
CA PHE A 199 12.50 -6.96 -18.70
C PHE A 199 12.81 -8.22 -19.49
N VAL A 200 12.59 -8.27 -20.81
CA VAL A 200 12.97 -9.40 -21.67
C VAL A 200 14.48 -9.59 -21.67
N LEU A 201 15.26 -8.52 -21.70
CA LEU A 201 16.73 -8.58 -21.70
C LEU A 201 17.31 -8.87 -20.31
N TRP A 202 16.54 -8.69 -19.25
CA TRP A 202 17.03 -8.89 -17.88
C TRP A 202 17.12 -10.39 -17.55
N LYS A 203 18.33 -10.89 -17.34
CA LYS A 203 18.59 -12.25 -16.85
C LYS A 203 18.57 -12.24 -15.31
N ARG A 204 17.46 -12.69 -14.73
CA ARG A 204 17.29 -12.80 -13.28
C ARG A 204 18.19 -13.89 -12.69
N ARG A 205 18.94 -13.58 -11.62
CA ARG A 205 19.59 -14.58 -10.77
C ARG A 205 18.64 -14.95 -9.64
N HIS A 206 18.08 -16.15 -9.69
CA HIS A 206 17.17 -16.65 -8.65
C HIS A 206 17.97 -16.96 -7.38
N MET A 207 17.68 -16.26 -6.27
CA MET A 207 18.14 -16.65 -4.94
C MET A 207 16.99 -17.41 -4.26
N PRO A 208 17.13 -18.72 -3.96
CA PRO A 208 16.09 -19.46 -3.28
C PRO A 208 15.87 -18.89 -1.86
N SER A 209 14.62 -18.68 -1.50
CA SER A 209 14.25 -18.28 -0.13
C SER A 209 14.50 -19.45 0.83
N ARG A 210 15.01 -19.15 2.04
CA ARG A 210 15.26 -20.15 3.09
C ARG A 210 13.98 -20.81 3.63
N LEU A 211 12.84 -20.13 3.54
CA LEU A 211 11.54 -20.65 3.97
C LEU A 211 10.60 -20.77 2.76
N PRO A 212 9.75 -21.81 2.74
CA PRO A 212 8.72 -21.91 1.71
C PRO A 212 7.80 -20.67 1.77
N PRO A 213 7.35 -20.15 0.60
CA PRO A 213 6.49 -18.98 0.53
C PRO A 213 5.20 -19.22 1.33
N GLU A 214 4.74 -18.16 2.03
CA GLU A 214 3.47 -18.19 2.74
C GLU A 214 2.32 -18.26 1.72
N ARG A 215 1.27 -19.04 1.99
CA ARG A 215 0.10 -19.10 1.11
C ARG A 215 -0.54 -17.73 0.98
N ILE A 216 -1.00 -17.38 -0.24
CA ILE A 216 -1.58 -16.06 -0.57
C ILE A 216 -2.72 -15.70 0.38
N ASP A 217 -3.65 -16.64 0.61
CA ASP A 217 -4.80 -16.47 1.49
C ASP A 217 -4.37 -16.08 2.90
N ARG A 218 -3.40 -16.80 3.48
CA ARG A 218 -2.87 -16.52 4.82
C ARG A 218 -2.10 -15.21 4.89
N ALA A 219 -1.34 -14.90 3.84
CA ALA A 219 -0.59 -13.67 3.74
C ALA A 219 -1.51 -12.44 3.74
N ILE A 220 -2.58 -12.47 2.92
CA ILE A 220 -3.57 -11.39 2.83
C ILE A 220 -4.34 -11.26 4.14
N ILE A 221 -4.85 -12.38 4.69
CA ILE A 221 -5.60 -12.39 5.95
C ILE A 221 -4.71 -11.92 7.11
N GLY A 222 -3.44 -12.35 7.15
CA GLY A 222 -2.48 -11.94 8.18
C GLY A 222 -2.19 -10.44 8.15
N GLY A 223 -1.98 -9.87 6.96
CA GLY A 223 -1.79 -8.43 6.77
C GLY A 223 -3.03 -7.61 7.13
N GLY A 224 -4.20 -8.03 6.64
CA GLY A 224 -5.48 -7.39 6.95
C GLY A 224 -5.80 -7.42 8.44
N ARG A 225 -5.62 -8.59 9.08
CA ARG A 225 -5.80 -8.74 10.53
C ARG A 225 -4.88 -7.83 11.32
N TYR A 226 -3.60 -7.76 10.95
CA TYR A 226 -2.65 -6.87 11.61
C TYR A 226 -3.08 -5.41 11.50
N ALA A 227 -3.46 -4.96 10.31
CA ALA A 227 -3.89 -3.59 10.05
C ALA A 227 -5.16 -3.22 10.85
N LEU A 228 -6.15 -4.13 10.92
CA LEU A 228 -7.39 -3.91 11.67
C LEU A 228 -7.18 -3.84 13.18
N HIS A 229 -6.20 -4.59 13.71
CA HIS A 229 -5.90 -4.63 15.15
C HIS A 229 -4.77 -3.69 15.57
N SER A 230 -4.17 -2.95 14.63
CA SER A 230 -3.20 -1.89 14.89
C SER A 230 -3.89 -0.53 14.84
N PRO A 231 -4.06 0.18 15.99
CA PRO A 231 -4.78 1.46 16.01
C PRO A 231 -4.15 2.52 15.09
N GLY A 232 -2.82 2.65 15.07
CA GLY A 232 -2.12 3.62 14.23
C GLY A 232 -2.34 3.39 12.74
N ILE A 233 -2.23 2.11 12.28
CA ILE A 233 -2.47 1.76 10.88
C ILE A 233 -3.94 1.97 10.51
N ARG A 234 -4.88 1.50 11.33
CA ARG A 234 -6.31 1.66 11.07
C ARG A 234 -6.70 3.12 10.93
N THR A 235 -6.22 3.98 11.84
CA THR A 235 -6.46 5.42 11.79
C THR A 235 -5.91 6.03 10.50
N ALA A 236 -4.67 5.71 10.13
CA ALA A 236 -4.07 6.20 8.89
C ALA A 236 -4.82 5.73 7.63
N LEU A 237 -5.24 4.45 7.58
CA LEU A 237 -6.04 3.90 6.47
C LEU A 237 -7.40 4.58 6.34
N THR A 238 -8.11 4.81 7.45
CA THR A 238 -9.40 5.49 7.44
C THR A 238 -9.26 6.94 6.97
N ARG A 239 -8.25 7.64 7.46
CA ARG A 239 -8.01 9.05 7.10
C ARG A 239 -7.58 9.22 5.65
N ILE A 240 -6.72 8.34 5.12
CA ILE A 240 -6.30 8.42 3.71
C ILE A 240 -7.44 8.05 2.75
N LEU A 241 -8.29 7.09 3.11
CA LEU A 241 -9.48 6.74 2.34
C LEU A 241 -10.45 7.92 2.29
N ALA A 242 -10.77 8.55 3.44
CA ALA A 242 -11.64 9.70 3.51
C ALA A 242 -11.06 10.92 2.75
N PHE A 243 -9.76 11.16 2.91
CA PHE A 243 -9.06 12.22 2.19
C PHE A 243 -9.08 11.99 0.68
N GLY A 244 -8.75 10.77 0.23
CA GLY A 244 -8.82 10.39 -1.19
C GLY A 244 -10.22 10.54 -1.77
N PHE A 245 -11.26 10.13 -1.04
CA PHE A 245 -12.66 10.29 -1.42
C PHE A 245 -13.02 11.77 -1.59
N CYS A 246 -12.73 12.60 -0.60
CA CYS A 246 -13.07 14.01 -0.64
C CYS A 246 -12.29 14.80 -1.71
N THR A 247 -11.02 14.45 -1.99
CA THR A 247 -10.19 15.17 -2.97
C THR A 247 -10.35 14.67 -4.40
N ALA A 248 -11.11 13.61 -4.62
CA ALA A 248 -11.27 12.95 -5.92
C ALA A 248 -11.89 13.86 -7.00
N THR A 249 -12.62 14.90 -6.61
CA THR A 249 -13.20 15.93 -7.50
C THR A 249 -12.14 16.53 -8.43
N ALA A 250 -10.98 16.90 -7.87
CA ALA A 250 -9.89 17.48 -8.64
C ALA A 250 -9.30 16.52 -9.67
N ALA A 251 -9.32 15.20 -9.42
CA ALA A 251 -8.84 14.19 -10.37
C ALA A 251 -9.90 13.83 -11.42
N GLY A 252 -11.17 13.70 -10.99
CA GLY A 252 -12.26 13.23 -11.85
C GLY A 252 -12.89 14.30 -12.73
N LEU A 253 -13.01 15.53 -12.21
CA LEU A 253 -13.75 16.62 -12.87
C LEU A 253 -12.88 17.77 -13.42
N ALA A 254 -11.54 17.68 -13.29
CA ALA A 254 -10.64 18.69 -13.84
C ALA A 254 -10.83 18.96 -15.35
N PRO A 255 -11.14 17.97 -16.22
CA PRO A 255 -11.41 18.24 -17.63
C PRO A 255 -12.62 19.16 -17.84
N LEU A 256 -13.66 19.02 -17.00
CA LEU A 256 -14.87 19.86 -17.06
C LEU A 256 -14.61 21.28 -16.53
N VAL A 257 -13.71 21.44 -15.54
CA VAL A 257 -13.24 22.78 -15.14
C VAL A 257 -12.59 23.48 -16.31
N ALA A 258 -11.71 22.82 -17.05
CA ALA A 258 -11.06 23.40 -18.22
C ALA A 258 -12.08 23.73 -19.31
N LYS A 259 -12.98 22.79 -19.66
CA LYS A 259 -13.93 22.91 -20.76
C LYS A 259 -15.09 23.85 -20.43
N ASP A 260 -15.79 23.62 -19.31
CA ASP A 260 -17.08 24.26 -19.05
C ASP A 260 -16.95 25.56 -18.24
N MET A 261 -16.01 25.59 -17.23
CA MET A 261 -15.84 26.77 -16.37
C MET A 261 -14.87 27.80 -16.97
N LEU A 262 -13.77 27.33 -17.60
CA LEU A 262 -12.74 28.20 -18.16
C LEU A 262 -12.88 28.39 -19.67
N GLN A 263 -13.83 27.69 -20.33
CA GLN A 263 -14.05 27.73 -21.79
C GLN A 263 -12.76 27.44 -22.57
N GLY A 264 -11.91 26.56 -22.01
CA GLY A 264 -10.60 26.21 -22.54
C GLY A 264 -10.61 24.87 -23.29
N ASP A 265 -9.44 24.51 -23.76
CA ASP A 265 -9.17 23.30 -24.54
C ASP A 265 -8.34 22.26 -23.73
N ALA A 266 -7.86 21.22 -24.41
CA ALA A 266 -7.01 20.20 -23.81
C ALA A 266 -5.68 20.74 -23.25
N ALA A 267 -5.17 21.85 -23.82
CA ALA A 267 -3.96 22.48 -23.31
C ALA A 267 -4.22 23.13 -21.94
N VAL A 268 -5.36 23.82 -21.78
CA VAL A 268 -5.78 24.37 -20.47
C VAL A 268 -5.90 23.27 -19.45
N PHE A 269 -6.55 22.14 -19.78
CA PHE A 269 -6.62 20.98 -18.90
C PHE A 269 -5.22 20.46 -18.52
N GLY A 270 -4.31 20.33 -19.49
CA GLY A 270 -2.93 19.93 -19.27
C GLY A 270 -2.18 20.91 -18.35
N ILE A 271 -2.38 22.23 -18.51
CA ILE A 271 -1.78 23.28 -17.68
C ILE A 271 -2.28 23.17 -16.22
N LEU A 272 -3.57 22.96 -15.99
CA LEU A 272 -4.14 22.78 -14.64
C LEU A 272 -3.48 21.59 -13.92
N LEU A 273 -3.40 20.44 -14.60
CA LEU A 273 -2.75 19.26 -14.04
C LEU A 273 -1.22 19.44 -13.89
N GLY A 274 -0.60 20.17 -14.83
CA GLY A 274 0.80 20.57 -14.72
C GLY A 274 1.08 21.43 -13.48
N ALA A 275 0.22 22.43 -13.25
CA ALA A 275 0.29 23.27 -12.04
C ALA A 275 0.16 22.42 -10.75
N GLN A 276 -0.78 21.47 -10.74
CA GLN A 276 -0.92 20.51 -9.63
C GLN A 276 0.35 19.66 -9.46
N GLY A 277 0.95 19.20 -10.56
CA GLY A 277 2.19 18.43 -10.54
C GLY A 277 3.37 19.21 -9.97
N VAL A 278 3.56 20.46 -10.41
CA VAL A 278 4.61 21.36 -9.90
C VAL A 278 4.42 21.63 -8.40
N GLY A 279 3.17 21.90 -7.98
CA GLY A 279 2.82 22.05 -6.58
C GLY A 279 3.19 20.82 -5.76
N ALA A 280 2.93 19.62 -6.28
CA ALA A 280 3.28 18.36 -5.62
C ALA A 280 4.80 18.18 -5.47
N VAL A 281 5.60 18.51 -6.51
CA VAL A 281 7.07 18.44 -6.42
C VAL A 281 7.61 19.40 -5.37
N LEU A 282 7.19 20.66 -5.41
CA LEU A 282 7.62 21.64 -4.42
C LEU A 282 7.17 21.26 -3.01
N GLY A 283 5.92 20.80 -2.83
CA GLY A 283 5.43 20.28 -1.57
C GLY A 283 6.30 19.16 -1.02
N ALA A 284 6.68 18.19 -1.85
CA ALA A 284 7.54 17.07 -1.45
C ALA A 284 8.92 17.49 -0.96
N LEU A 285 9.50 18.57 -1.53
CA LEU A 285 10.80 19.09 -1.10
C LEU A 285 10.75 19.70 0.32
N PHE A 286 9.59 20.19 0.75
CA PHE A 286 9.42 20.82 2.05
C PHE A 286 8.89 19.88 3.15
N VAL A 287 8.59 18.63 2.84
CA VAL A 287 8.03 17.64 3.78
C VAL A 287 8.85 17.56 5.07
N SER A 288 10.16 17.36 4.98
CA SER A 288 11.04 17.22 6.14
C SER A 288 11.10 18.50 7.01
N ASN A 289 11.16 19.67 6.35
CA ASN A 289 11.21 20.95 7.05
C ASN A 289 9.91 21.26 7.79
N ILE A 290 8.76 20.85 7.24
CA ILE A 290 7.45 21.06 7.85
C ILE A 290 7.27 20.11 9.03
N THR A 291 7.54 18.81 8.83
CA THR A 291 7.36 17.80 9.89
C THR A 291 8.33 17.95 11.05
N SER A 292 9.46 18.63 10.87
CA SER A 292 10.37 18.96 11.97
C SER A 292 9.92 20.14 12.83
N ARG A 293 9.03 21.01 12.31
CA ARG A 293 8.59 22.23 12.99
C ARG A 293 7.21 22.18 13.60
N ILE A 294 6.31 21.37 13.01
CA ILE A 294 4.92 21.27 13.46
C ILE A 294 4.55 19.79 13.64
N SER A 295 3.61 19.53 14.55
CA SER A 295 3.15 18.16 14.78
C SER A 295 2.49 17.57 13.54
N THR A 296 2.62 16.27 13.36
CA THR A 296 2.01 15.49 12.28
C THR A 296 0.51 15.79 12.14
N GLU A 297 -0.20 15.85 13.26
CA GLU A 297 -1.64 16.13 13.29
C GLU A 297 -1.96 17.55 12.81
N THR A 298 -1.19 18.55 13.28
CA THR A 298 -1.36 19.96 12.87
C THR A 298 -1.07 20.12 11.37
N ALA A 299 -0.04 19.45 10.87
CA ALA A 299 0.31 19.48 9.46
C ALA A 299 -0.85 18.95 8.58
N ILE A 300 -1.42 17.79 8.91
CA ILE A 300 -2.53 17.20 8.15
C ILE A 300 -3.76 18.11 8.19
N ARG A 301 -4.08 18.71 9.35
CA ARG A 301 -5.20 19.66 9.46
C ARG A 301 -5.00 20.88 8.58
N LEU A 302 -3.81 21.47 8.60
CA LEU A 302 -3.47 22.63 7.78
C LEU A 302 -3.60 22.31 6.28
N PHE A 303 -3.08 21.15 5.85
CA PHE A 303 -3.16 20.73 4.45
C PHE A 303 -4.58 20.37 4.01
N ALA A 304 -5.39 19.80 4.89
CA ALA A 304 -6.80 19.54 4.61
C ALA A 304 -7.56 20.87 4.43
N ILE A 305 -7.34 21.86 5.28
CA ILE A 305 -7.93 23.21 5.14
C ILE A 305 -7.44 23.87 3.85
N GLY A 306 -6.14 23.82 3.56
CA GLY A 306 -5.56 24.39 2.35
C GLY A 306 -6.13 23.77 1.08
N THR A 307 -6.23 22.44 1.02
CA THR A 307 -6.87 21.72 -0.09
C THR A 307 -8.35 22.06 -0.21
N GLY A 308 -9.07 22.09 0.92
CA GLY A 308 -10.50 22.44 0.96
C GLY A 308 -10.75 23.86 0.45
N ALA A 309 -9.98 24.84 0.92
CA ALA A 309 -10.08 26.21 0.45
C ALA A 309 -9.77 26.35 -1.06
N ALA A 310 -8.74 25.66 -1.54
CA ALA A 310 -8.39 25.66 -2.96
C ALA A 310 -9.49 25.05 -3.84
N LEU A 311 -10.14 23.95 -3.39
CA LEU A 311 -11.29 23.38 -4.08
C LEU A 311 -12.48 24.33 -4.13
N VAL A 312 -12.78 25.01 -3.02
CA VAL A 312 -13.84 26.03 -2.98
C VAL A 312 -13.52 27.20 -3.93
N VAL A 313 -12.27 27.64 -3.97
CA VAL A 313 -11.82 28.69 -4.91
C VAL A 313 -12.05 28.24 -6.37
N ILE A 314 -11.76 26.99 -6.73
CA ILE A 314 -12.04 26.46 -8.08
C ILE A 314 -13.54 26.56 -8.40
N GLY A 315 -14.41 26.22 -7.43
CA GLY A 315 -15.86 26.25 -7.63
C GLY A 315 -16.41 27.65 -7.99
N PHE A 316 -15.73 28.72 -7.55
CA PHE A 316 -16.10 30.11 -7.87
C PHE A 316 -15.25 30.74 -9.00
N SER A 317 -14.16 30.06 -9.42
CA SER A 317 -13.20 30.67 -10.33
C SER A 317 -13.60 30.50 -11.80
N HIS A 318 -13.54 31.61 -12.56
CA HIS A 318 -13.62 31.63 -14.01
C HIS A 318 -12.31 32.17 -14.63
N ASN A 319 -11.28 32.33 -13.81
CA ASN A 319 -9.98 32.85 -14.20
C ASN A 319 -8.93 31.72 -14.19
N ILE A 320 -8.26 31.51 -15.34
CA ILE A 320 -7.28 30.45 -15.51
C ILE A 320 -6.12 30.54 -14.52
N VAL A 321 -5.63 31.78 -14.24
CA VAL A 321 -4.48 31.97 -13.34
C VAL A 321 -4.85 31.59 -11.91
N LEU A 322 -6.02 32.05 -11.43
CA LEU A 322 -6.52 31.72 -10.10
C LEU A 322 -6.76 30.21 -9.95
N THR A 323 -7.33 29.59 -10.98
CA THR A 323 -7.56 28.14 -11.00
C THR A 323 -6.23 27.36 -11.01
N CYS A 324 -5.22 27.80 -11.76
CA CYS A 324 -3.88 27.21 -11.74
C CYS A 324 -3.22 27.31 -10.35
N ILE A 325 -3.34 28.46 -9.69
CA ILE A 325 -2.84 28.64 -8.30
C ILE A 325 -3.55 27.67 -7.36
N ALA A 326 -4.87 27.52 -7.48
CA ALA A 326 -5.62 26.57 -6.66
C ALA A 326 -5.19 25.12 -6.92
N PHE A 327 -5.01 24.69 -8.18
CA PHE A 327 -4.48 23.36 -8.51
C PHE A 327 -3.05 23.15 -7.98
N PHE A 328 -2.21 24.17 -8.03
CA PHE A 328 -0.87 24.14 -7.45
C PHE A 328 -0.92 23.91 -5.93
N VAL A 329 -1.77 24.62 -5.20
CA VAL A 329 -1.97 24.43 -3.76
C VAL A 329 -2.50 23.04 -3.47
N ILE A 330 -3.49 22.54 -4.23
CA ILE A 330 -4.00 21.17 -4.11
C ILE A 330 -2.86 20.16 -4.27
N GLY A 331 -2.00 20.34 -5.28
CA GLY A 331 -0.87 19.45 -5.52
C GLY A 331 0.08 19.36 -4.33
N GLY A 332 0.49 20.52 -3.79
CA GLY A 332 1.38 20.60 -2.64
C GLY A 332 0.78 19.99 -1.37
N CYS A 333 -0.44 20.39 -1.03
CA CYS A 333 -1.12 19.89 0.18
C CYS A 333 -1.41 18.38 0.10
N ASN A 334 -1.83 17.88 -1.08
CA ASN A 334 -2.13 16.47 -1.26
C ASN A 334 -0.90 15.58 -1.08
N ILE A 335 0.23 15.92 -1.73
CA ILE A 335 1.44 15.10 -1.59
C ILE A 335 1.96 15.07 -0.16
N LEU A 336 1.88 16.20 0.54
CA LEU A 336 2.27 16.31 1.94
C LEU A 336 1.40 15.42 2.83
N THR A 337 0.08 15.47 2.68
CA THR A 337 -0.86 14.62 3.43
C THR A 337 -0.61 13.14 3.15
N VAL A 338 -0.48 12.76 1.88
CA VAL A 338 -0.20 11.38 1.45
C VAL A 338 1.13 10.89 2.01
N ALA A 339 2.19 11.71 1.94
CA ALA A 339 3.51 11.35 2.44
C ALA A 339 3.51 11.15 3.96
N ILE A 340 2.90 12.05 4.71
CA ILE A 340 2.84 11.97 6.17
C ILE A 340 2.07 10.73 6.63
N LEU A 341 0.90 10.45 6.06
CA LEU A 341 0.12 9.25 6.39
C LEU A 341 0.83 7.96 5.97
N ASN A 342 1.55 7.98 4.84
CA ASN A 342 2.37 6.85 4.41
C ASN A 342 3.50 6.55 5.41
N VAL A 343 4.23 7.58 5.85
CA VAL A 343 5.28 7.45 6.88
C VAL A 343 4.69 6.95 8.19
N THR A 344 3.52 7.45 8.60
CA THR A 344 2.82 6.95 9.80
C THR A 344 2.56 5.45 9.71
N VAL A 345 2.08 4.94 8.56
CA VAL A 345 1.89 3.50 8.36
C VAL A 345 3.21 2.74 8.41
N GLN A 346 4.27 3.27 7.80
CA GLN A 346 5.60 2.63 7.82
C GLN A 346 6.17 2.52 9.23
N LEU A 347 6.06 3.58 10.04
CA LEU A 347 6.55 3.60 11.41
C LEU A 347 5.71 2.73 12.36
N SER A 348 4.39 2.59 12.07
CA SER A 348 3.47 1.75 12.85
C SER A 348 3.52 0.27 12.48
N ALA A 349 4.23 -0.11 11.41
CA ALA A 349 4.27 -1.47 10.89
C ALA A 349 5.65 -2.10 11.11
N PRO A 350 5.75 -3.23 11.87
CA PRO A 350 6.97 -4.02 11.94
C PRO A 350 7.42 -4.51 10.56
N ARG A 351 8.73 -4.76 10.39
CA ARG A 351 9.34 -5.14 9.10
C ARG A 351 8.63 -6.27 8.38
N TRP A 352 8.15 -7.30 9.11
CA TRP A 352 7.51 -8.48 8.52
C TRP A 352 6.14 -8.21 7.88
N VAL A 353 5.45 -7.11 8.25
CA VAL A 353 4.13 -6.73 7.74
C VAL A 353 4.13 -5.41 6.97
N ALA A 354 5.24 -4.67 6.99
CA ALA A 354 5.33 -3.33 6.42
C ALA A 354 4.88 -3.27 4.93
N ALA A 355 5.33 -4.21 4.11
CA ALA A 355 4.92 -4.26 2.71
C ALA A 355 3.40 -4.45 2.54
N ARG A 356 2.78 -5.28 3.39
CA ARG A 356 1.32 -5.53 3.36
C ARG A 356 0.53 -4.31 3.88
N ALA A 357 1.03 -3.65 4.93
CA ALA A 357 0.42 -2.43 5.44
C ALA A 357 0.46 -1.29 4.40
N LEU A 358 1.57 -1.16 3.68
CA LEU A 358 1.71 -0.20 2.57
C LEU A 358 0.84 -0.55 1.37
N SER A 359 0.66 -1.83 1.06
CA SER A 359 -0.29 -2.26 0.02
C SER A 359 -1.73 -1.92 0.40
N LEU A 360 -2.13 -2.13 1.67
CA LEU A 360 -3.43 -1.72 2.18
C LEU A 360 -3.60 -0.20 2.14
N TYR A 361 -2.55 0.56 2.47
CA TYR A 361 -2.55 2.01 2.36
C TYR A 361 -2.77 2.46 0.90
N SER A 362 -2.04 1.86 -0.04
CA SER A 362 -2.21 2.15 -1.48
C SER A 362 -3.60 1.77 -1.97
N SER A 363 -4.15 0.64 -1.52
CA SER A 363 -5.54 0.25 -1.84
C SER A 363 -6.56 1.21 -1.22
N ALA A 364 -6.34 1.71 -0.01
CA ALA A 364 -7.25 2.65 0.64
C ALA A 364 -7.31 4.00 -0.09
N ILE A 365 -6.16 4.57 -0.48
CA ILE A 365 -6.14 5.83 -1.23
C ILE A 365 -6.76 5.67 -2.61
N THR A 366 -6.44 4.59 -3.34
CA THR A 366 -7.01 4.35 -4.67
C THR A 366 -8.51 4.06 -4.61
N ALA A 367 -8.97 3.35 -3.57
CA ALA A 367 -10.39 3.16 -3.30
C ALA A 367 -11.09 4.49 -3.03
N GLY A 368 -10.51 5.33 -2.17
CA GLY A 368 -11.02 6.67 -1.89
C GLY A 368 -11.17 7.49 -3.16
N ILE A 369 -10.10 7.58 -3.97
CA ILE A 369 -10.12 8.34 -5.23
C ILE A 369 -11.13 7.75 -6.22
N GLY A 370 -11.15 6.42 -6.41
CA GLY A 370 -12.03 5.78 -7.39
C GLY A 370 -13.51 5.91 -7.01
N ILE A 371 -13.90 5.64 -5.78
CA ILE A 371 -15.27 5.77 -5.29
C ILE A 371 -15.67 7.26 -5.25
N GLY A 372 -14.75 8.12 -4.78
CA GLY A 372 -14.98 9.55 -4.70
C GLY A 372 -15.18 10.18 -6.08
N ALA A 373 -14.40 9.80 -7.10
CA ALA A 373 -14.58 10.32 -8.45
C ALA A 373 -15.97 10.01 -8.98
N TRP A 374 -16.43 8.77 -8.83
CA TRP A 374 -17.80 8.41 -9.20
C TRP A 374 -18.84 9.22 -8.43
N ALA A 375 -18.76 9.26 -7.11
CA ALA A 375 -19.74 9.94 -6.26
C ALA A 375 -19.82 11.45 -6.55
N TRP A 376 -18.66 12.12 -6.71
CA TRP A 376 -18.62 13.54 -7.08
C TRP A 376 -19.03 13.78 -8.53
N GLY A 377 -18.83 12.80 -9.41
CA GLY A 377 -19.35 12.83 -10.79
C GLY A 377 -20.88 12.83 -10.81
N GLU A 378 -21.55 11.96 -10.04
CA GLU A 378 -22.99 11.94 -9.86
C GLU A 378 -23.50 13.25 -9.26
N PHE A 379 -22.84 13.72 -8.19
CA PHE A 379 -23.20 15.00 -7.58
C PHE A 379 -23.08 16.17 -8.57
N ALA A 380 -22.02 16.19 -9.39
CA ALA A 380 -21.85 17.21 -10.43
C ALA A 380 -22.90 17.10 -11.54
N GLY A 381 -23.40 15.90 -11.82
CA GLY A 381 -24.48 15.68 -12.77
C GLY A 381 -25.81 16.32 -12.35
N GLU A 382 -26.10 16.33 -11.05
CA GLU A 382 -27.33 16.90 -10.49
C GLU A 382 -27.19 18.39 -10.15
N PHE A 383 -26.07 18.79 -9.51
CA PHE A 383 -25.89 20.12 -8.94
C PHE A 383 -24.88 21.00 -9.68
N GLY A 384 -24.24 20.46 -10.72
CA GLY A 384 -23.21 21.15 -11.50
C GLY A 384 -21.79 21.01 -10.96
N VAL A 385 -20.81 21.22 -11.84
CA VAL A 385 -19.38 21.04 -11.54
C VAL A 385 -18.91 21.99 -10.43
N ALA A 386 -19.33 23.27 -10.48
CA ALA A 386 -18.96 24.27 -9.47
C ALA A 386 -19.41 23.85 -8.06
N ALA A 387 -20.67 23.40 -7.91
CA ALA A 387 -21.20 22.93 -6.65
C ALA A 387 -20.46 21.70 -6.12
N ALA A 388 -20.05 20.76 -7.01
CA ALA A 388 -19.26 19.60 -6.63
C ALA A 388 -17.89 20.00 -6.07
N PHE A 389 -17.21 20.97 -6.64
CA PHE A 389 -15.93 21.47 -6.10
C PHE A 389 -16.11 22.17 -4.74
N ILE A 390 -17.16 22.98 -4.58
CA ILE A 390 -17.44 23.64 -3.28
C ILE A 390 -17.77 22.60 -2.20
N ALA A 391 -18.68 21.66 -2.49
CA ALA A 391 -19.08 20.62 -1.55
C ALA A 391 -17.89 19.71 -1.17
N SER A 392 -17.09 19.30 -2.15
CA SER A 392 -15.87 18.52 -1.95
C SER A 392 -14.86 19.29 -1.09
N GLY A 393 -14.68 20.59 -1.34
CA GLY A 393 -13.81 21.45 -0.54
C GLY A 393 -14.23 21.52 0.93
N ILE A 394 -15.54 21.68 1.18
CA ILE A 394 -16.10 21.63 2.54
C ILE A 394 -15.89 20.24 3.16
N ALA A 395 -16.12 19.17 2.40
CA ALA A 395 -15.91 17.81 2.88
C ALA A 395 -14.44 17.53 3.25
N VAL A 396 -13.47 17.99 2.44
CA VAL A 396 -12.04 17.90 2.78
C VAL A 396 -11.73 18.66 4.06
N ALA A 397 -12.20 19.90 4.20
CA ALA A 397 -12.00 20.69 5.41
C ALA A 397 -12.63 20.00 6.64
N ALA A 398 -13.80 19.38 6.49
CA ALA A 398 -14.46 18.61 7.53
C ALA A 398 -13.66 17.36 7.97
N THR A 399 -12.74 16.83 7.13
CA THR A 399 -11.85 15.73 7.56
C THR A 399 -10.94 16.12 8.75
N VAL A 400 -10.77 17.39 9.04
CA VAL A 400 -10.10 17.89 10.26
C VAL A 400 -10.79 17.34 11.51
N LEU A 401 -12.12 17.16 11.50
CA LEU A 401 -12.87 16.57 12.61
C LEU A 401 -12.50 15.11 12.84
N LEU A 402 -12.11 14.38 11.78
CA LEU A 402 -11.58 13.03 11.94
C LEU A 402 -10.30 13.01 12.79
N GLY A 403 -9.50 14.08 12.75
CA GLY A 403 -8.33 14.22 13.61
C GLY A 403 -8.65 14.39 15.09
N VAL A 404 -9.87 14.80 15.43
CA VAL A 404 -10.34 14.86 16.83
C VAL A 404 -10.82 13.49 17.30
N VAL A 405 -11.57 12.77 16.44
CA VAL A 405 -12.15 11.46 16.76
C VAL A 405 -11.12 10.32 16.62
N LEU A 406 -10.25 10.43 15.65
CA LEU A 406 -9.20 9.45 15.30
C LEU A 406 -7.82 10.13 15.29
N PRO A 407 -7.31 10.58 16.44
CA PRO A 407 -6.00 11.24 16.49
C PRO A 407 -4.90 10.26 16.08
N LEU A 408 -3.94 10.75 15.30
CA LEU A 408 -2.69 10.03 15.06
C LEU A 408 -1.88 10.12 16.35
N ARG A 409 -1.90 9.05 17.12
CA ARG A 409 -1.00 8.92 18.26
C ARG A 409 0.41 8.73 17.71
N ASN A 410 1.32 9.61 18.12
CA ASN A 410 2.75 9.32 18.07
C ASN A 410 2.98 8.22 19.13
N GLU A 411 2.57 7.00 18.81
CA GLU A 411 3.13 5.87 19.50
C GLU A 411 4.57 5.81 18.97
N ASP A 412 5.52 6.28 19.78
CA ASP A 412 6.91 5.79 19.76
C ASP A 412 6.85 4.30 20.16
N ALA A 413 5.94 3.56 19.54
CA ALA A 413 5.84 2.14 19.70
C ALA A 413 7.10 1.60 19.06
N ASP A 414 8.04 1.19 19.90
CA ASP A 414 9.22 0.48 19.49
C ASP A 414 8.77 -0.76 18.70
N THR A 415 8.59 -0.55 17.38
CA THR A 415 8.15 -1.56 16.42
C THR A 415 9.30 -2.50 16.03
N ALA A 416 10.47 -2.31 16.63
CA ALA A 416 11.58 -3.23 16.47
C ALA A 416 11.14 -4.63 16.94
N THR A 417 11.32 -5.62 16.07
CA THR A 417 11.03 -7.02 16.41
C THR A 417 12.11 -7.56 17.33
N VAL A 418 11.68 -8.21 18.40
CA VAL A 418 12.58 -8.89 19.33
C VAL A 418 12.97 -10.25 18.75
N ASP A 419 14.26 -10.48 18.55
CA ASP A 419 14.76 -11.81 18.23
C ASP A 419 14.73 -12.67 19.50
N ILE A 420 13.82 -13.65 19.55
CA ILE A 420 13.69 -14.56 20.70
C ILE A 420 14.76 -15.68 20.68
N GLY A 421 15.58 -15.73 19.64
CA GLY A 421 16.88 -16.43 19.56
C GLY A 421 16.89 -17.96 19.71
N TYR A 422 15.81 -18.62 20.16
CA TYR A 422 15.78 -20.08 20.32
C TYR A 422 14.43 -20.69 19.92
N GLU A 423 14.46 -21.81 19.24
CA GLU A 423 13.27 -22.62 19.02
C GLU A 423 12.90 -23.38 20.30
N PRO A 424 11.60 -23.52 20.63
CA PRO A 424 11.18 -24.34 21.76
C PRO A 424 11.57 -25.80 21.53
N GLU A 425 12.20 -26.42 22.52
CA GLU A 425 12.44 -27.84 22.50
C GLU A 425 11.11 -28.60 22.44
N VAL A 426 10.99 -29.51 21.50
CA VAL A 426 9.81 -30.37 21.29
C VAL A 426 10.23 -31.82 21.26
N ALA A 427 9.56 -32.64 22.04
CA ALA A 427 9.80 -34.10 22.08
C ALA A 427 9.13 -34.83 20.91
N MET A 428 8.09 -34.22 20.31
CA MET A 428 7.37 -34.79 19.16
C MET A 428 8.00 -34.33 17.84
N ALA A 429 8.06 -35.21 16.85
CA ALA A 429 8.43 -34.85 15.49
C ALA A 429 7.32 -34.01 14.87
N LEU A 430 7.45 -32.68 14.90
CA LEU A 430 6.52 -31.74 14.32
C LEU A 430 7.03 -31.27 12.94
N THR A 431 6.11 -31.14 12.01
CA THR A 431 6.35 -30.44 10.75
C THR A 431 5.81 -29.01 10.84
N LEU A 432 6.25 -28.10 9.96
CA LEU A 432 5.71 -26.74 9.90
C LEU A 432 4.20 -26.69 9.65
N ARG A 433 3.60 -27.77 9.15
CA ARG A 433 2.15 -27.92 8.87
C ARG A 433 1.38 -28.56 10.01
N SER A 434 2.06 -29.12 11.02
CA SER A 434 1.40 -29.74 12.17
C SER A 434 0.55 -28.69 12.93
N GLY A 435 -0.71 -29.01 13.21
CA GLY A 435 -1.62 -28.10 13.90
C GLY A 435 -3.06 -28.63 13.96
N PRO A 436 -3.97 -27.91 14.61
CA PRO A 436 -3.76 -26.66 15.37
C PRO A 436 -2.87 -26.83 16.60
N ILE A 437 -2.14 -25.78 16.94
CA ILE A 437 -1.34 -25.72 18.16
C ILE A 437 -2.07 -24.89 19.21
N VAL A 438 -2.32 -25.47 20.35
CA VAL A 438 -2.89 -24.79 21.52
C VAL A 438 -1.76 -24.38 22.44
N VAL A 439 -1.74 -23.11 22.82
CA VAL A 439 -0.80 -22.57 23.79
C VAL A 439 -1.57 -22.19 25.04
N GLU A 440 -1.17 -22.75 26.16
CA GLU A 440 -1.70 -22.45 27.49
C GLU A 440 -0.61 -21.82 28.34
N VAL A 441 -0.93 -20.69 28.98
CA VAL A 441 -0.02 -19.97 29.88
C VAL A 441 -0.70 -19.82 31.22
N GLU A 442 -0.10 -20.36 32.25
CA GLU A 442 -0.60 -20.30 33.62
C GLU A 442 0.03 -19.13 34.39
N TYR A 443 -0.82 -18.37 35.10
CA TYR A 443 -0.44 -17.24 35.96
C TYR A 443 -1.03 -17.47 37.36
N ASP A 444 -0.22 -17.25 38.37
CA ASP A 444 -0.63 -17.27 39.78
C ASP A 444 -0.74 -15.81 40.25
N VAL A 445 -1.96 -15.30 40.31
CA VAL A 445 -2.25 -13.89 40.53
C VAL A 445 -2.91 -13.67 41.89
N ASP A 446 -2.47 -12.63 42.58
CA ASP A 446 -3.10 -12.20 43.82
C ASP A 446 -4.58 -11.85 43.59
N PRO A 447 -5.53 -12.46 44.33
CA PRO A 447 -6.94 -12.16 44.20
C PRO A 447 -7.30 -10.66 44.31
N GLU A 448 -6.56 -9.88 45.11
CA GLU A 448 -6.77 -8.44 45.24
C GLU A 448 -6.39 -7.66 43.99
N ARG A 449 -5.46 -8.18 43.18
CA ARG A 449 -5.02 -7.59 41.91
C ARG A 449 -5.67 -8.20 40.68
N ALA A 450 -6.68 -9.06 40.87
CA ALA A 450 -7.32 -9.80 39.76
C ALA A 450 -7.93 -8.89 38.68
N ARG A 451 -8.45 -7.72 39.06
CA ARG A 451 -9.05 -6.75 38.11
C ARG A 451 -7.99 -6.11 37.22
N ASP A 452 -6.89 -5.64 37.80
CA ASP A 452 -5.78 -5.02 37.06
C ASP A 452 -5.11 -6.02 36.12
N PHE A 453 -4.98 -7.27 36.58
CA PHE A 453 -4.52 -8.38 35.76
C PHE A 453 -5.45 -8.61 34.58
N TYR A 454 -6.78 -8.69 34.81
CA TYR A 454 -7.76 -8.87 33.73
C TYR A 454 -7.65 -7.77 32.68
N ASP A 455 -7.55 -6.50 33.07
CA ASP A 455 -7.41 -5.35 32.15
C ASP A 455 -6.11 -5.43 31.34
N THR A 456 -5.03 -5.90 31.96
CA THR A 456 -3.76 -6.16 31.28
C THR A 456 -3.87 -7.31 30.28
N MET A 457 -4.57 -8.39 30.64
CA MET A 457 -4.82 -9.52 29.76
C MET A 457 -5.71 -9.15 28.57
N MET A 458 -6.63 -8.18 28.70
CA MET A 458 -7.39 -7.65 27.56
C MET A 458 -6.49 -6.88 26.57
N ARG A 459 -5.42 -6.23 27.06
CA ARG A 459 -4.40 -5.63 26.18
C ARG A 459 -3.59 -6.74 25.49
N LEU A 460 -3.19 -7.77 26.22
CA LEU A 460 -2.44 -8.91 25.69
C LEU A 460 -3.25 -9.72 24.68
N GLN A 461 -4.57 -9.88 24.86
CA GLN A 461 -5.47 -10.49 23.87
C GLN A 461 -5.36 -9.82 22.51
N ARG A 462 -5.33 -8.47 22.49
CA ARG A 462 -5.19 -7.70 21.22
C ARG A 462 -3.85 -7.99 20.55
N VAL A 463 -2.79 -8.11 21.32
CA VAL A 463 -1.48 -8.53 20.83
C VAL A 463 -1.55 -9.92 20.20
N ARG A 464 -2.10 -10.92 20.92
CA ARG A 464 -2.22 -12.31 20.41
C ARG A 464 -2.99 -12.36 19.09
N LYS A 465 -4.15 -11.69 19.03
CA LYS A 465 -4.98 -11.62 17.81
C LYS A 465 -4.25 -10.93 16.66
N ARG A 466 -3.51 -9.86 16.94
CA ARG A 466 -2.77 -9.10 15.93
C ARG A 466 -1.68 -9.93 15.27
N ILE A 467 -0.90 -10.70 16.04
CA ILE A 467 0.24 -11.48 15.55
C ILE A 467 -0.11 -12.88 15.05
N GLY A 468 -1.36 -13.33 15.21
CA GLY A 468 -1.81 -14.58 14.58
C GLY A 468 -2.53 -15.59 15.45
N GLY A 469 -2.65 -15.35 16.74
CA GLY A 469 -3.46 -16.18 17.64
C GLY A 469 -4.95 -16.02 17.38
N PHE A 470 -5.72 -17.09 17.51
CA PHE A 470 -7.18 -17.10 17.43
C PHE A 470 -7.76 -17.91 18.60
N ASP A 471 -9.09 -17.88 18.78
CA ASP A 471 -9.79 -18.55 19.88
C ASP A 471 -9.15 -18.29 21.24
N TRP A 472 -8.83 -17.02 21.50
CA TRP A 472 -8.25 -16.60 22.75
C TRP A 472 -9.28 -16.62 23.87
N SER A 473 -8.93 -17.24 24.99
CA SER A 473 -9.72 -17.26 26.20
C SER A 473 -8.84 -17.05 27.44
N LEU A 474 -9.44 -16.54 28.49
CA LEU A 474 -8.85 -16.42 29.82
C LEU A 474 -9.78 -17.10 30.82
N ALA A 475 -9.31 -18.16 31.45
CA ALA A 475 -10.06 -18.91 32.44
C ALA A 475 -9.47 -18.68 33.83
N ARG A 476 -10.33 -18.60 34.84
CA ARG A 476 -9.96 -18.61 36.23
C ARG A 476 -10.31 -19.97 36.83
N ASP A 477 -9.39 -20.56 37.56
CA ASP A 477 -9.62 -21.85 38.19
C ASP A 477 -10.68 -21.72 39.29
N ILE A 478 -11.58 -22.70 39.37
CA ILE A 478 -12.70 -22.67 40.33
C ILE A 478 -12.23 -23.15 41.72
N GLU A 479 -11.30 -24.11 41.76
CA GLU A 479 -10.78 -24.65 43.00
C GLU A 479 -9.72 -23.72 43.60
N ASN A 480 -8.93 -23.07 42.72
CA ASN A 480 -7.90 -22.12 43.13
C ASN A 480 -8.09 -20.77 42.46
N PRO A 481 -8.80 -19.82 43.09
CA PRO A 481 -9.10 -18.50 42.48
C PRO A 481 -7.88 -17.63 42.15
N ALA A 482 -6.69 -17.98 42.64
CA ALA A 482 -5.43 -17.31 42.30
C ALA A 482 -4.88 -17.78 40.95
N LEU A 483 -5.30 -18.95 40.45
CA LEU A 483 -4.76 -19.54 39.23
C LEU A 483 -5.59 -19.10 38.03
N TRP A 484 -4.90 -18.50 37.04
CA TRP A 484 -5.48 -18.07 35.77
C TRP A 484 -4.76 -18.76 34.62
N THR A 485 -5.50 -19.13 33.58
CA THR A 485 -4.96 -19.77 32.38
C THR A 485 -5.38 -18.97 31.15
N GLU A 486 -4.39 -18.39 30.47
CA GLU A 486 -4.54 -17.87 29.10
C GLU A 486 -4.48 -19.04 28.13
N ARG A 487 -5.40 -19.13 27.17
CA ARG A 487 -5.40 -20.13 26.11
C ARG A 487 -5.62 -19.44 24.77
N TYR A 488 -4.81 -19.81 23.77
CA TYR A 488 -5.00 -19.38 22.39
C TYR A 488 -4.49 -20.44 21.42
N HIS A 489 -4.98 -20.37 20.17
CA HIS A 489 -4.65 -21.31 19.12
C HIS A 489 -3.79 -20.66 18.05
N CYS A 490 -2.92 -21.46 17.45
CA CYS A 490 -2.19 -21.14 16.21
C CYS A 490 -2.56 -22.18 15.15
N PRO A 491 -2.79 -21.80 13.87
CA PRO A 491 -3.23 -22.74 12.83
C PRO A 491 -2.26 -23.90 12.60
N THR A 492 -0.94 -23.62 12.67
CA THR A 492 0.11 -24.62 12.48
C THR A 492 1.30 -24.33 13.38
N TRP A 493 2.21 -25.29 13.52
CA TRP A 493 3.49 -25.11 14.20
C TRP A 493 4.33 -24.00 13.54
N GLY A 494 4.38 -23.96 12.21
CA GLY A 494 5.04 -22.89 11.48
C GLY A 494 4.44 -21.51 11.74
N ASP A 495 3.11 -21.40 11.91
CA ASP A 495 2.45 -20.14 12.28
C ASP A 495 2.77 -19.74 13.72
N TYR A 496 2.90 -20.71 14.62
CA TYR A 496 3.34 -20.47 16.00
C TYR A 496 4.78 -19.94 16.05
N LEU A 497 5.72 -20.53 15.31
CA LEU A 497 7.09 -20.04 15.22
C LEU A 497 7.14 -18.61 14.64
N ARG A 498 6.44 -18.38 13.53
CA ARG A 498 6.32 -17.03 12.94
C ARG A 498 5.68 -16.04 13.90
N MET A 499 4.70 -16.45 14.71
CA MET A 499 4.09 -15.61 15.71
C MET A 499 5.11 -15.14 16.76
N ARG A 500 6.04 -16.01 17.16
CA ARG A 500 7.12 -15.66 18.11
C ARG A 500 8.07 -14.60 17.53
N ASP A 501 8.45 -14.74 16.26
CA ASP A 501 9.35 -13.81 15.58
C ASP A 501 8.67 -12.45 15.26
N ARG A 502 7.36 -12.35 15.47
CA ARG A 502 6.54 -11.15 15.20
C ARG A 502 6.36 -10.22 16.39
N TYR A 503 6.84 -10.59 17.57
CA TYR A 503 6.77 -9.75 18.75
C TYR A 503 7.60 -8.49 18.57
N THR A 504 6.99 -7.34 18.88
CA THR A 504 7.69 -6.06 18.98
C THR A 504 8.11 -5.80 20.43
N ASN A 505 9.00 -4.85 20.65
CA ASN A 505 9.37 -4.43 22.01
C ASN A 505 8.14 -3.96 22.80
N ALA A 506 7.21 -3.25 22.19
CA ALA A 506 5.95 -2.85 22.84
C ALA A 506 5.06 -4.06 23.22
N ASP A 507 5.04 -5.10 22.38
CA ASP A 507 4.34 -6.36 22.71
C ASP A 507 5.01 -7.09 23.86
N PHE A 508 6.35 -7.06 23.87
CA PHE A 508 7.14 -7.65 24.93
C PHE A 508 6.91 -6.94 26.27
N GLN A 509 6.81 -5.61 26.25
CA GLN A 509 6.46 -4.82 27.43
C GLN A 509 5.06 -5.18 27.96
N THR A 510 4.05 -5.31 27.07
CA THR A 510 2.70 -5.75 27.47
C THR A 510 2.71 -7.15 28.08
N GLN A 511 3.57 -8.04 27.57
CA GLN A 511 3.76 -9.37 28.16
C GLN A 511 4.46 -9.27 29.51
N ALA A 512 5.48 -8.43 29.66
CA ALA A 512 6.19 -8.21 30.91
C ALA A 512 5.26 -7.62 31.99
N ASP A 513 4.35 -6.70 31.60
CA ASP A 513 3.32 -6.19 32.49
C ASP A 513 2.44 -7.34 33.02
N ALA A 514 1.99 -8.25 32.15
CA ALA A 514 1.20 -9.41 32.57
C ALA A 514 2.01 -10.36 33.48
N ASP A 515 3.29 -10.58 33.15
CA ASP A 515 4.19 -11.41 33.94
C ASP A 515 4.47 -10.82 35.35
N SER A 516 4.38 -9.49 35.51
CA SER A 516 4.56 -8.80 36.80
C SER A 516 3.49 -9.15 37.83
N PHE A 517 2.32 -9.64 37.42
CA PHE A 517 1.26 -10.11 38.30
C PHE A 517 1.47 -11.54 38.78
N ASN A 518 2.37 -12.31 38.11
CA ASN A 518 2.61 -13.70 38.44
C ASN A 518 3.49 -13.83 39.68
N ARG A 519 2.98 -14.44 40.74
CA ARG A 519 3.70 -14.69 42.01
C ARG A 519 4.79 -15.78 41.89
N ARG A 520 4.66 -16.66 40.87
CA ARG A 520 5.67 -17.71 40.61
C ARG A 520 6.85 -17.11 39.85
N ARG A 521 8.07 -17.62 40.13
CA ARG A 521 9.24 -17.30 39.30
C ARG A 521 9.07 -17.95 37.91
N GLY A 522 8.69 -17.15 36.91
CA GLY A 522 8.46 -17.60 35.56
C GLY A 522 7.05 -18.15 35.33
N ARG A 523 6.59 -18.02 34.08
CA ARG A 523 5.29 -18.53 33.62
C ARG A 523 5.43 -19.97 33.15
N ARG A 524 4.44 -20.79 33.42
CA ARG A 524 4.34 -22.13 32.89
C ARG A 524 3.64 -22.08 31.55
N VAL A 525 4.38 -22.38 30.48
CA VAL A 525 3.85 -22.40 29.10
C VAL A 525 3.75 -23.84 28.64
N ARG A 526 2.54 -24.28 28.32
CA ARG A 526 2.28 -25.58 27.71
C ARG A 526 1.88 -25.40 26.26
N ARG A 527 2.39 -26.26 25.39
CA ARG A 527 2.07 -26.30 23.96
C ARG A 527 1.50 -27.67 23.66
N ARG A 528 0.33 -27.70 23.04
CA ARG A 528 -0.36 -28.96 22.73
C ARG A 528 -0.72 -28.99 21.25
N LEU A 529 -0.58 -30.14 20.64
CA LEU A 529 -1.13 -30.42 19.33
C LEU A 529 -2.57 -30.86 19.51
N GLU A 530 -3.52 -30.03 19.11
CA GLU A 530 -4.94 -30.35 19.18
C GLU A 530 -5.36 -31.16 17.95
N ARG A 531 -6.18 -32.18 18.20
CA ARG A 531 -6.72 -33.02 17.15
C ARG A 531 -8.23 -33.08 17.26
N PRO A 532 -8.96 -32.48 16.32
CA PRO A 532 -10.42 -32.57 16.29
C PRO A 532 -10.88 -34.02 16.19
N PHE A 533 -11.92 -34.37 16.94
CA PHE A 533 -12.49 -35.71 16.97
C PHE A 533 -12.85 -36.16 15.54
N GLY A 534 -12.49 -37.40 15.17
CA GLY A 534 -12.77 -37.99 13.86
C GLY A 534 -11.89 -37.51 12.71
N SER A 535 -10.97 -36.58 12.92
CA SER A 535 -10.15 -35.98 11.85
C SER A 535 -8.95 -36.81 11.43
N VAL A 536 -8.47 -37.76 12.25
CA VAL A 536 -7.19 -38.49 12.03
C VAL A 536 -7.27 -39.92 12.53
N ARG A 537 -6.78 -40.90 11.75
CA ARG A 537 -6.44 -42.23 12.23
C ARG A 537 -5.13 -42.13 13.03
N TRP A 538 -5.24 -42.38 14.31
CA TRP A 538 -4.14 -42.20 15.24
C TRP A 538 -3.05 -43.27 15.10
N LYS A 539 -1.78 -42.87 14.96
CA LYS A 539 -0.60 -43.69 15.18
C LYS A 539 0.24 -43.01 16.22
N ALA A 540 0.75 -43.78 17.21
CA ALA A 540 1.42 -43.23 18.41
C ALA A 540 2.60 -42.31 18.10
N GLU A 541 3.32 -42.53 17.01
CA GLU A 541 4.54 -41.81 16.64
C GLU A 541 4.33 -40.71 15.57
N SER A 542 3.14 -40.59 15.00
CA SER A 542 2.88 -39.63 13.93
C SER A 542 2.11 -38.42 14.45
N PRO A 543 2.63 -37.17 14.31
CA PRO A 543 1.91 -35.96 14.71
C PRO A 543 0.68 -35.74 13.84
N ASP A 544 0.73 -36.08 12.54
CA ASP A 544 -0.41 -36.07 11.63
C ASP A 544 -0.18 -37.07 10.49
N PRO A 545 -0.92 -38.20 10.46
CA PRO A 545 -0.74 -39.24 9.44
C PRO A 545 -1.17 -38.79 8.03
N ARG A 546 -1.79 -37.62 7.86
CA ARG A 546 -2.11 -37.04 6.56
C ARG A 546 -1.03 -36.09 6.05
N GLN A 547 -0.07 -35.74 6.87
CA GLN A 547 1.07 -34.93 6.45
C GLN A 547 2.16 -35.88 5.96
N GLU A 548 2.39 -35.90 4.65
CA GLU A 548 3.62 -36.47 4.12
C GLU A 548 4.79 -35.80 4.83
N THR A 549 5.62 -36.58 5.47
CA THR A 549 6.92 -36.14 5.94
C THR A 549 7.66 -35.59 4.73
N LEU A 550 7.68 -34.29 4.55
CA LEU A 550 8.67 -33.65 3.68
C LEU A 550 10.00 -34.08 4.28
N GLY A 551 10.64 -35.03 3.61
CA GLY A 551 11.92 -35.54 4.02
C GLY A 551 12.82 -34.36 4.34
N TYR A 552 13.38 -34.39 5.51
CA TYR A 552 14.46 -33.49 5.94
C TYR A 552 15.56 -33.68 4.88
N MET A 553 15.62 -32.83 3.87
CA MET A 553 16.82 -32.67 3.10
C MET A 553 17.80 -31.96 4.04
N GLY A 554 18.58 -32.76 4.74
CA GLY A 554 19.73 -32.36 5.51
C GLY A 554 20.73 -31.59 4.66
N PRO A 555 21.77 -31.03 5.32
CA PRO A 555 22.60 -29.92 4.84
C PRO A 555 23.22 -30.12 3.48
#